data_57c858ecf6d12e23b66ff697a333ff76
#
_entry.id   57c858ecf6d12e23b66ff697a333ff76
#
_cell.length_a   1.000
_cell.length_b   1.000
_cell.length_c   1.000
_cell.angle_alpha   90.00
_cell.angle_beta   90.00
_cell.angle_gamma   90.00
#
_symmetry.space_group_name_H-M   'P 1'
#
loop_
_entity.id
_entity.type
_entity.pdbx_description
1 polymer ?
#
loop_
_entity_poly.entity_id
_entity_poly.type
_entity_poly.pdbx_seq_one_letter_code
_entity_poly.pdbx_strand_id
1 'polypeptide(L)' 'MSARLSRQRLDRELALRGWTAQDLVRASGISGSTISAARHGRPVRPSSIHRIVTALLRAPVIDGVAELLDD' A
#
# COMPACT_ATOMS: atom_id res chain seq x y z
N MET A 1 -3.61 16.31 11.79
CA MET A 1 -2.93 16.41 10.50
C MET A 1 -3.22 15.18 9.67
N SER A 2 -3.44 15.33 8.38
CA SER A 2 -3.67 14.21 7.47
C SER A 2 -2.79 14.36 6.23
N ALA A 3 -2.60 13.23 5.52
CA ALA A 3 -1.82 13.20 4.30
C ALA A 3 -2.46 12.20 3.33
N ARG A 4 -2.01 12.22 2.09
CA ARG A 4 -2.53 11.32 1.05
C ARG A 4 -1.41 10.52 0.44
N LEU A 5 -1.68 9.25 0.20
CA LEU A 5 -0.81 8.43 -0.64
C LEU A 5 -1.24 8.55 -2.10
N SER A 6 -0.27 8.44 -3.00
CA SER A 6 -0.60 8.32 -4.41
C SER A 6 -1.30 6.99 -4.63
N ARG A 7 -2.56 7.06 -5.08
CA ARG A 7 -3.38 5.89 -5.38
C ARG A 7 -2.69 4.97 -6.38
N GLN A 8 -2.18 5.54 -7.45
CA GLN A 8 -1.53 4.80 -8.51
C GLN A 8 -0.26 4.10 -8.04
N ARG A 9 0.56 4.81 -7.25
CA ARG A 9 1.80 4.24 -6.71
C ARG A 9 1.53 3.16 -5.68
N LEU A 10 0.52 3.35 -4.83
CA LEU A 10 0.16 2.33 -3.85
C LEU A 10 -0.29 1.05 -4.55
N ASP A 11 -1.15 1.17 -5.55
CA ASP A 11 -1.62 0.01 -6.31
C ASP A 11 -0.44 -0.72 -6.99
N ARG A 12 0.52 0.03 -7.53
CA ARG A 12 1.72 -0.55 -8.12
C ARG A 12 2.54 -1.32 -7.08
N GLU A 13 2.77 -0.72 -5.91
CA GLU A 13 3.55 -1.38 -4.86
C GLU A 13 2.90 -2.66 -4.36
N LEU A 14 1.58 -2.70 -4.27
CA LEU A 14 0.85 -3.91 -3.95
C LEU A 14 1.00 -4.96 -5.05
N ALA A 15 0.88 -4.55 -6.30
CA ALA A 15 1.02 -5.45 -7.44
C ALA A 15 2.42 -6.06 -7.51
N LEU A 16 3.46 -5.27 -7.24
CA LEU A 16 4.85 -5.74 -7.24
C LEU A 16 5.07 -6.89 -6.24
N ARG A 17 4.28 -6.94 -5.18
CA ARG A 17 4.38 -7.96 -4.14
C ARG A 17 3.33 -9.05 -4.26
N GLY A 18 2.44 -8.94 -5.23
CA GLY A 18 1.31 -9.86 -5.36
C GLY A 18 0.33 -9.75 -4.20
N TRP A 19 0.22 -8.56 -3.61
CA TRP A 19 -0.61 -8.34 -2.43
C TRP A 19 -1.99 -7.80 -2.79
N THR A 20 -2.99 -8.29 -2.06
CA THR A 20 -4.33 -7.70 -2.00
C THR A 20 -4.37 -6.64 -0.90
N ALA A 21 -5.47 -5.88 -0.85
CA ALA A 21 -5.70 -4.95 0.26
C ALA A 21 -5.69 -5.68 1.61
N GLN A 22 -6.22 -6.90 1.65
CA GLN A 22 -6.27 -7.69 2.88
C GLN A 22 -4.86 -8.06 3.35
N ASP A 23 -3.96 -8.36 2.43
CA ASP A 23 -2.56 -8.62 2.78
C ASP A 23 -1.93 -7.41 3.42
N LEU A 24 -2.22 -6.21 2.91
CA LEU A 24 -1.71 -4.96 3.47
C LEU A 24 -2.29 -4.70 4.86
N VAL A 25 -3.59 -5.00 5.07
CA VAL A 25 -4.21 -4.89 6.39
C VAL A 25 -3.45 -5.76 7.41
N ARG A 26 -3.16 -7.00 7.05
CA ARG A 26 -2.45 -7.93 7.94
C ARG A 26 -1.02 -7.48 8.22
N ALA A 27 -0.31 -7.04 7.19
CA ALA A 27 1.09 -6.66 7.32
C ALA A 27 1.28 -5.35 8.09
N SER A 28 0.37 -4.39 7.90
CA SER A 28 0.48 -3.06 8.51
C SER A 28 -0.16 -2.97 9.87
N GLY A 29 -1.09 -3.87 10.19
CA GLY A 29 -1.88 -3.79 11.42
C GLY A 29 -2.90 -2.65 11.42
N ILE A 30 -3.24 -2.13 10.24
CA ILE A 30 -4.18 -1.02 10.07
C ILE A 30 -5.53 -1.58 9.65
N SER A 31 -6.63 -0.93 10.09
CA SER A 31 -7.99 -1.37 9.76
C SER A 31 -8.24 -1.34 8.25
N GLY A 32 -9.15 -2.22 7.80
CA GLY A 32 -9.52 -2.29 6.39
C GLY A 32 -10.11 -0.98 5.87
N SER A 33 -10.86 -0.25 6.71
CA SER A 33 -11.44 1.03 6.30
C SER A 33 -10.37 2.09 6.04
N THR A 34 -9.31 2.12 6.85
CA THR A 34 -8.19 3.04 6.64
C THR A 34 -7.39 2.66 5.38
N ILE A 35 -7.16 1.37 5.16
CA ILE A 35 -6.49 0.89 3.94
C ILE A 35 -7.34 1.25 2.71
N SER A 36 -8.65 1.07 2.78
CA SER A 36 -9.56 1.44 1.70
C SER A 36 -9.47 2.94 1.40
N ALA A 37 -9.47 3.78 2.43
CA ALA A 37 -9.32 5.23 2.25
C ALA A 37 -8.00 5.56 1.55
N ALA A 38 -6.89 4.95 1.99
CA ALA A 38 -5.58 5.16 1.39
C ALA A 38 -5.57 4.75 -0.09
N ARG A 39 -6.19 3.63 -0.42
CA ARG A 39 -6.25 3.13 -1.81
C ARG A 39 -7.11 3.99 -2.73
N HIS A 40 -8.03 4.76 -2.17
CA HIS A 40 -8.85 5.70 -2.93
C HIS A 40 -8.28 7.12 -2.96
N GLY A 41 -7.06 7.29 -2.48
CA GLY A 41 -6.41 8.60 -2.45
C GLY A 41 -7.01 9.57 -1.44
N ARG A 42 -7.73 9.06 -0.44
CA ARG A 42 -8.32 9.90 0.62
C ARG A 42 -7.28 10.20 1.69
N PRO A 43 -7.44 11.31 2.41
CA PRO A 43 -6.53 11.66 3.50
C PRO A 43 -6.55 10.61 4.62
N VAL A 44 -5.38 10.26 5.11
CA VAL A 44 -5.22 9.37 6.27
C VAL A 44 -4.17 9.97 7.20
N ARG A 45 -4.12 9.46 8.43
CA ARG A 45 -3.15 9.96 9.41
C ARG A 45 -1.72 9.63 8.97
N PRO A 46 -0.75 10.54 9.20
CA PRO A 46 0.65 10.25 8.89
C PRO A 46 1.18 8.97 9.56
N SER A 47 0.71 8.65 10.77
CA SER A 47 1.09 7.41 11.43
C SER A 47 0.62 6.17 10.66
N SER A 48 -0.56 6.25 10.05
CA SER A 48 -1.08 5.16 9.21
C SER A 48 -0.24 5.02 7.95
N ILE A 49 0.13 6.13 7.32
CA ILE A 49 1.01 6.13 6.15
C ILE A 49 2.35 5.49 6.50
N HIS A 50 2.93 5.86 7.65
CA HIS A 50 4.19 5.30 8.11
C HIS A 50 4.11 3.77 8.24
N ARG A 51 3.03 3.26 8.83
CA ARG A 51 2.82 1.82 8.97
C ARG A 51 2.66 1.12 7.63
N ILE A 52 1.93 1.73 6.69
CA ILE A 52 1.76 1.20 5.34
C ILE A 52 3.12 1.11 4.64
N VAL A 53 3.87 2.20 4.65
CA VAL A 53 5.19 2.25 4.00
C VAL A 53 6.14 1.24 4.63
N THR A 54 6.16 1.14 5.96
CA THR A 54 7.00 0.18 6.66
C THR A 54 6.66 -1.25 6.27
N ALA A 55 5.37 -1.58 6.19
CA ALA A 55 4.93 -2.91 5.78
C ALA A 55 5.40 -3.24 4.36
N LEU A 56 5.28 -2.28 3.45
CA LEU A 56 5.72 -2.46 2.06
C LEU A 56 7.23 -2.63 1.97
N LEU A 57 8.01 -1.83 2.71
CA LEU A 57 9.47 -1.92 2.69
C LEU A 57 10.01 -3.24 3.25
N ARG A 58 9.27 -3.88 4.15
CA ARG A 58 9.65 -5.17 4.73
C ARG A 58 9.33 -6.35 3.83
N ALA A 59 8.44 -6.18 2.87
CA ALA A 59 7.99 -7.25 2.00
C ALA A 59 8.82 -7.28 0.72
N PRO A 60 9.28 -8.47 0.29
CA PRO A 60 10.07 -8.57 -0.93
C PRO A 60 9.19 -8.36 -2.17
N VAL A 61 9.75 -7.67 -3.16
CA VAL A 61 9.16 -7.53 -4.48
C VAL A 61 9.40 -8.84 -5.23
N ILE A 62 8.37 -9.31 -5.96
CA ILE A 62 8.48 -10.51 -6.76
C ILE A 62 9.28 -10.20 -8.02
N ASP A 63 10.32 -10.97 -8.27
CA ASP A 63 11.19 -10.78 -9.44
C ASP A 63 10.37 -10.90 -10.74
N GLY A 64 10.58 -9.93 -11.64
CA GLY A 64 9.97 -9.93 -12.95
C GLY A 64 8.58 -9.32 -13.00
N VAL A 65 7.91 -9.11 -11.86
CA VAL A 65 6.56 -8.53 -11.87
C VAL A 65 6.58 -7.10 -12.41
N ALA A 66 7.60 -6.32 -12.08
CA ALA A 66 7.71 -4.94 -12.54
C ALA A 66 7.70 -4.83 -14.07
N GLU A 67 8.25 -5.82 -14.75
CA GLU A 67 8.30 -5.85 -16.21
C GLU A 67 6.93 -6.11 -16.85
N LEU A 68 6.02 -6.70 -16.08
CA LEU A 68 4.66 -6.99 -16.53
C LEU A 68 3.70 -5.84 -16.26
N LEU A 69 4.07 -4.91 -15.39
CA LEU A 69 3.22 -3.78 -15.03
C LEU A 69 3.39 -2.66 -16.05
N ASP A 70 2.26 -2.15 -16.51
CA ASP A 70 2.19 -1.08 -17.47
C ASP A 70 1.78 0.22 -16.77
N ASP A 71 2.77 1.04 -16.43
CA ASP A 71 2.48 2.33 -15.78
C ASP A 71 3.43 3.43 -16.27
#